data_6fde578fd3b29c6343c9ec13d328b6f5
#
_entry.id   6fde578fd3b29c6343c9ec13d328b6f5
#
_cell.length_a   1.000
_cell.length_b   1.000
_cell.length_c   1.000
_cell.angle_alpha   90.00
_cell.angle_beta   90.00
_cell.angle_gamma   90.00
#
_symmetry.space_group_name_H-M   'P 1'
#
loop_
_entity.id
_entity.type
_entity.pdbx_description
1 polymer ?
#
loop_
_entity_poly.entity_id
_entity_poly.type
_entity_poly.pdbx_seq_one_letter_code
_entity_poly.pdbx_strand_id
1 'polypeptide(L)'
;MDNFVLRKNKKPQACFPVINVYTDGACTNNGKPDARAGFGIWFGDGDLRNTSESFTGPQTNNRAELLAIIKALTILRPEIEEGRPVMVYSDSSYSIRCCTSYGEKMSKKGWVQKGKDFPNRELEEVAYNFVKKYKNIKFQHIRAHTGLEDEHSIGNDHADRLANLAIGVESCPYQRIKNKIYLNVPYDEKDEAKQMGAKWDKSKKRWYIQPKNIYKVQMMGRWGLE
;
A
#
# COMPACT_ATOMS: atom_id res chain seq x y z
N MET A 1 3.18 -7.64 -63.57
CA MET A 1 2.35 -6.71 -62.73
C MET A 1 2.66 -7.03 -61.28
N ASP A 2 3.62 -6.30 -60.74
CA ASP A 2 4.11 -6.51 -59.36
C ASP A 2 3.21 -5.80 -58.38
N ASN A 3 2.52 -6.55 -57.56
CA ASN A 3 1.72 -6.03 -56.47
C ASN A 3 2.64 -5.56 -55.33
N PHE A 4 2.95 -4.28 -55.31
CA PHE A 4 3.64 -3.62 -54.22
C PHE A 4 2.66 -3.50 -53.03
N VAL A 5 2.71 -4.42 -52.08
CA VAL A 5 2.01 -4.34 -50.82
C VAL A 5 2.73 -3.33 -49.91
N LEU A 6 2.18 -2.12 -49.80
CA LEU A 6 2.64 -1.11 -48.86
C LEU A 6 2.55 -1.65 -47.44
N ARG A 7 3.66 -2.06 -46.83
CA ARG A 7 3.77 -2.32 -45.41
C ARG A 7 3.50 -1.01 -44.68
N LYS A 8 2.34 -0.94 -43.99
CA LYS A 8 2.04 0.15 -43.08
C LYS A 8 3.13 0.19 -42.01
N ASN A 9 4.03 1.17 -42.08
CA ASN A 9 4.99 1.45 -41.03
C ASN A 9 4.23 1.74 -39.72
N LYS A 10 4.24 0.80 -38.80
CA LYS A 10 3.83 1.06 -37.40
C LYS A 10 4.80 2.11 -36.88
N LYS A 11 4.29 3.30 -36.56
CA LYS A 11 5.06 4.30 -35.80
C LYS A 11 5.70 3.61 -34.58
N PRO A 12 6.97 3.89 -34.24
CA PRO A 12 7.58 3.33 -33.04
C PRO A 12 6.71 3.74 -31.84
N GLN A 13 6.22 2.76 -31.11
CA GLN A 13 5.44 2.98 -29.90
C GLN A 13 6.39 3.61 -28.87
N ALA A 14 6.11 4.83 -28.44
CA ALA A 14 6.91 5.52 -27.44
C ALA A 14 7.04 4.60 -26.20
N CYS A 15 8.26 4.25 -25.86
CA CYS A 15 8.55 3.44 -24.68
C CYS A 15 8.53 4.37 -23.45
N PHE A 16 7.37 4.53 -22.84
CA PHE A 16 7.25 5.27 -21.59
C PHE A 16 7.71 4.42 -20.41
N PRO A 17 8.40 5.01 -19.44
CA PRO A 17 8.68 4.33 -18.18
C PRO A 17 7.36 3.99 -17.45
N VAL A 18 7.37 2.88 -16.74
CA VAL A 18 6.22 2.45 -15.93
C VAL A 18 6.05 3.43 -14.77
N ILE A 19 4.82 3.88 -14.55
CA ILE A 19 4.47 4.66 -13.36
C ILE A 19 4.07 3.69 -12.26
N ASN A 20 4.85 3.66 -11.17
CA ASN A 20 4.54 2.89 -9.98
C ASN A 20 3.72 3.75 -9.03
N VAL A 21 2.64 3.19 -8.46
CA VAL A 21 1.83 3.82 -7.42
C VAL A 21 1.45 2.79 -6.37
N TYR A 22 1.54 3.20 -5.10
CA TYR A 22 1.22 2.36 -3.94
C TYR A 22 -0.02 2.91 -3.26
N THR A 23 -0.94 2.01 -2.90
CA THR A 23 -2.24 2.39 -2.32
C THR A 23 -2.53 1.54 -1.11
N ASP A 24 -3.08 2.16 -0.07
CA ASP A 24 -3.48 1.52 1.16
C ASP A 24 -4.69 2.19 1.80
N GLY A 25 -5.45 1.44 2.60
CA GLY A 25 -6.58 1.90 3.37
C GLY A 25 -6.40 1.62 4.85
N ALA A 26 -6.79 2.58 5.69
CA ALA A 26 -6.80 2.41 7.14
C ALA A 26 -8.20 2.61 7.71
N CYS A 27 -8.53 1.83 8.74
CA CYS A 27 -9.77 2.01 9.48
C CYS A 27 -9.55 1.69 10.96
N THR A 28 -9.85 2.66 11.83
CA THR A 28 -9.95 2.42 13.27
C THR A 28 -11.36 1.96 13.61
N ASN A 29 -11.49 1.08 14.62
CA ASN A 29 -12.78 0.58 15.09
C ASN A 29 -13.69 0.00 13.98
N ASN A 30 -13.07 -0.66 12.98
CA ASN A 30 -13.77 -1.20 11.81
C ASN A 30 -14.98 -2.06 12.24
N GLY A 31 -16.16 -1.74 11.69
CA GLY A 31 -17.42 -2.39 12.04
C GLY A 31 -18.11 -1.85 13.30
N LYS A 32 -17.60 -0.77 13.91
CA LYS A 32 -18.23 -0.08 15.02
C LYS A 32 -18.80 1.29 14.61
N PRO A 33 -19.75 1.87 15.38
CA PRO A 33 -20.36 3.16 15.05
C PRO A 33 -19.38 4.34 15.02
N ASP A 34 -18.27 4.25 15.76
CA ASP A 34 -17.21 5.26 15.84
C ASP A 34 -16.01 4.96 14.91
N ALA A 35 -16.21 4.10 13.92
CA ALA A 35 -15.20 3.81 12.92
C ALA A 35 -14.79 5.08 12.18
N ARG A 36 -13.47 5.20 11.90
CA ARG A 36 -12.90 6.24 11.05
C ARG A 36 -12.01 5.58 10.03
N ALA A 37 -12.22 5.90 8.76
CA ALA A 37 -11.46 5.33 7.68
C ALA A 37 -10.87 6.42 6.77
N GLY A 38 -9.73 6.14 6.22
CA GLY A 38 -9.00 6.99 5.30
C GLY A 38 -8.07 6.16 4.42
N PHE A 39 -7.50 6.80 3.42
CA PHE A 39 -6.62 6.13 2.49
C PHE A 39 -5.36 6.94 2.20
N GLY A 40 -4.33 6.22 1.79
CA GLY A 40 -3.04 6.74 1.40
C GLY A 40 -2.66 6.32 -0.01
N ILE A 41 -2.04 7.25 -0.74
CA ILE A 41 -1.49 7.02 -2.07
C ILE A 41 -0.08 7.57 -2.11
N TRP A 42 0.87 6.76 -2.52
CA TRP A 42 2.27 7.16 -2.61
C TRP A 42 2.87 6.87 -3.99
N PHE A 43 3.50 7.87 -4.59
CA PHE A 43 4.15 7.81 -5.90
C PHE A 43 5.68 7.86 -5.81
N GLY A 44 6.20 8.37 -4.70
CA GLY A 44 7.64 8.56 -4.48
C GLY A 44 7.90 9.69 -3.49
N ASP A 45 9.14 9.79 -3.04
CA ASP A 45 9.56 10.88 -2.14
C ASP A 45 9.42 12.23 -2.82
N GLY A 46 8.73 13.16 -2.15
CA GLY A 46 8.52 14.52 -2.65
C GLY A 46 7.53 14.66 -3.81
N ASP A 47 6.88 13.56 -4.26
CA ASP A 47 5.88 13.65 -5.30
C ASP A 47 4.62 14.37 -4.79
N LEU A 48 4.22 15.46 -5.46
CA LEU A 48 3.09 16.30 -5.06
C LEU A 48 1.72 15.59 -5.18
N ARG A 49 1.67 14.43 -5.85
CA ARG A 49 0.46 13.60 -5.98
C ARG A 49 0.26 12.69 -4.76
N ASN A 50 1.26 12.59 -3.86
CA ASN A 50 1.11 11.84 -2.62
C ASN A 50 -0.11 12.35 -1.85
N THR A 51 -0.99 11.43 -1.46
CA THR A 51 -2.31 11.76 -0.92
C THR A 51 -2.55 11.05 0.41
N SER A 52 -3.10 11.80 1.37
CA SER A 52 -3.62 11.30 2.63
C SER A 52 -5.01 11.93 2.81
N GLU A 53 -6.08 11.12 2.69
CA GLU A 53 -7.44 11.66 2.62
C GLU A 53 -8.43 10.76 3.38
N SER A 54 -9.26 11.37 4.23
CA SER A 54 -10.45 10.73 4.80
C SER A 54 -11.64 10.93 3.88
N PHE A 55 -12.72 10.16 4.08
CA PHE A 55 -13.91 10.23 3.22
C PHE A 55 -15.20 10.16 4.03
N THR A 56 -16.30 10.54 3.41
CA THR A 56 -17.64 10.44 3.99
C THR A 56 -18.35 9.15 3.58
N GLY A 57 -19.34 8.72 4.37
CA GLY A 57 -20.11 7.50 4.15
C GLY A 57 -19.62 6.33 5.01
N PRO A 58 -19.91 5.06 4.64
CA PRO A 58 -19.56 3.90 5.45
C PRO A 58 -18.05 3.79 5.69
N GLN A 59 -17.66 3.80 6.97
CA GLN A 59 -16.26 3.79 7.40
C GLN A 59 -15.78 2.35 7.57
N THR A 60 -15.20 1.77 6.52
CA THR A 60 -14.67 0.40 6.53
C THR A 60 -13.32 0.33 5.85
N ASN A 61 -12.47 -0.62 6.29
CA ASN A 61 -11.16 -0.85 5.68
C ASN A 61 -11.27 -1.16 4.18
N ASN A 62 -12.14 -2.08 3.80
CA ASN A 62 -12.32 -2.46 2.39
C ASN A 62 -12.74 -1.28 1.51
N ARG A 63 -13.55 -0.37 2.05
CA ARG A 63 -13.96 0.84 1.34
C ARG A 63 -12.79 1.81 1.15
N ALA A 64 -11.98 2.00 2.19
CA ALA A 64 -10.77 2.83 2.15
C ALA A 64 -9.78 2.34 1.10
N GLU A 65 -9.49 1.06 1.10
CA GLU A 65 -8.63 0.38 0.14
C GLU A 65 -9.07 0.59 -1.32
N LEU A 66 -10.37 0.40 -1.56
CA LEU A 66 -10.92 0.54 -2.91
C LEU A 66 -10.92 1.99 -3.37
N LEU A 67 -11.22 2.93 -2.46
CA LEU A 67 -11.14 4.38 -2.73
C LEU A 67 -9.70 4.83 -3.02
N ALA A 68 -8.71 4.27 -2.34
CA ALA A 68 -7.30 4.53 -2.62
C ALA A 68 -6.95 4.22 -4.09
N ILE A 69 -7.35 3.04 -4.58
CA ILE A 69 -7.13 2.65 -5.97
C ILE A 69 -7.89 3.57 -6.94
N ILE A 70 -9.17 3.83 -6.70
CA ILE A 70 -9.98 4.70 -7.56
C ILE A 70 -9.37 6.11 -7.65
N LYS A 71 -8.96 6.67 -6.53
CA LYS A 71 -8.33 8.00 -6.47
C LYS A 71 -6.99 8.01 -7.20
N ALA A 72 -6.13 7.00 -6.99
CA ALA A 72 -4.86 6.88 -7.70
C ALA A 72 -5.04 6.83 -9.22
N LEU A 73 -5.98 6.01 -9.70
CA LEU A 73 -6.31 5.93 -11.12
C LEU A 73 -6.93 7.23 -11.66
N THR A 74 -7.66 7.97 -10.82
CA THR A 74 -8.21 9.27 -11.19
C THR A 74 -7.12 10.33 -11.33
N ILE A 75 -6.15 10.34 -10.42
CA ILE A 75 -4.98 11.22 -10.48
C ILE A 75 -4.16 10.93 -11.76
N LEU A 76 -3.96 9.65 -12.08
CA LEU A 76 -3.18 9.20 -13.22
C LEU A 76 -3.95 9.16 -14.54
N ARG A 77 -5.21 9.64 -14.56
CA ARG A 77 -6.02 9.56 -15.78
C ARG A 77 -5.34 10.16 -17.02
N PRO A 78 -4.72 11.36 -16.96
CA PRO A 78 -4.04 11.92 -18.13
C PRO A 78 -2.96 10.99 -18.69
N GLU A 79 -2.10 10.46 -17.86
CA GLU A 79 -1.01 9.56 -18.24
C GLU A 79 -1.53 8.23 -18.77
N ILE A 80 -2.62 7.72 -18.16
CA ILE A 80 -3.28 6.49 -18.61
C ILE A 80 -3.90 6.68 -19.99
N GLU A 81 -4.53 7.80 -20.26
CA GLU A 81 -5.14 8.15 -21.55
C GLU A 81 -4.07 8.38 -22.64
N GLU A 82 -2.89 8.85 -22.29
CA GLU A 82 -1.71 8.91 -23.16
C GLU A 82 -1.12 7.53 -23.47
N GLY A 83 -1.60 6.46 -22.81
CA GLY A 83 -1.09 5.09 -23.01
C GLY A 83 0.13 4.75 -22.17
N ARG A 84 0.52 5.57 -21.20
CA ARG A 84 1.65 5.28 -20.29
C ARG A 84 1.32 4.07 -19.41
N PRO A 85 2.24 3.11 -19.26
CA PRO A 85 2.00 1.94 -18.41
C PRO A 85 1.98 2.34 -16.93
N VAL A 86 0.96 1.83 -16.21
CA VAL A 86 0.78 2.06 -14.77
C VAL A 86 0.79 0.72 -14.05
N MET A 87 1.55 0.65 -12.97
CA MET A 87 1.55 -0.47 -12.02
C MET A 87 1.03 0.00 -10.67
N VAL A 88 -0.10 -0.54 -10.26
CA VAL A 88 -0.71 -0.29 -8.94
C VAL A 88 -0.30 -1.41 -7.98
N TYR A 89 0.36 -1.03 -6.91
CA TYR A 89 0.74 -1.91 -5.82
C TYR A 89 -0.23 -1.73 -4.65
N SER A 90 -0.75 -2.83 -4.12
CA SER A 90 -1.61 -2.83 -2.94
C SER A 90 -1.47 -4.15 -2.20
N ASP A 91 -1.62 -4.14 -0.88
CA ASP A 91 -1.70 -5.35 -0.07
C ASP A 91 -3.14 -5.86 0.11
N SER A 92 -4.12 -5.12 -0.42
CA SER A 92 -5.52 -5.53 -0.46
C SER A 92 -5.84 -6.44 -1.63
N SER A 93 -5.76 -7.73 -1.43
CA SER A 93 -6.22 -8.71 -2.44
C SER A 93 -7.70 -8.57 -2.78
N TYR A 94 -8.52 -8.07 -1.82
CA TYR A 94 -9.92 -7.75 -2.06
C TYR A 94 -10.05 -6.66 -3.13
N SER A 95 -9.41 -5.52 -2.94
CA SER A 95 -9.54 -4.36 -3.84
C SER A 95 -8.97 -4.65 -5.24
N ILE A 96 -7.85 -5.37 -5.33
CA ILE A 96 -7.31 -5.83 -6.61
C ILE A 96 -8.32 -6.74 -7.33
N ARG A 97 -8.95 -7.68 -6.63
CA ARG A 97 -9.97 -8.56 -7.22
C ARG A 97 -11.21 -7.81 -7.67
N CYS A 98 -11.66 -6.80 -6.93
CA CYS A 98 -12.76 -5.93 -7.35
C CYS A 98 -12.44 -5.20 -8.65
N CYS A 99 -11.23 -4.73 -8.84
CA CYS A 99 -10.78 -4.10 -10.07
C CYS A 99 -10.58 -5.08 -11.25
N THR A 100 -10.48 -6.39 -10.98
CA THR A 100 -10.10 -7.40 -11.97
C THR A 100 -11.10 -8.57 -12.04
N SER A 101 -10.73 -9.74 -11.56
CA SER A 101 -11.48 -11.01 -11.75
C SER A 101 -12.86 -11.00 -11.11
N TYR A 102 -13.00 -10.45 -9.90
CA TYR A 102 -14.30 -10.38 -9.24
C TYR A 102 -15.20 -9.34 -9.93
N GLY A 103 -14.66 -8.16 -10.25
CA GLY A 103 -15.37 -7.13 -11.01
C GLY A 103 -15.85 -7.64 -12.37
N GLU A 104 -15.02 -8.40 -13.09
CA GLU A 104 -15.42 -9.07 -14.33
C GLU A 104 -16.62 -10.00 -14.14
N LYS A 105 -16.55 -10.85 -13.11
CA LYS A 105 -17.64 -11.77 -12.76
C LYS A 105 -18.94 -11.02 -12.43
N MET A 106 -18.86 -9.93 -11.66
CA MET A 106 -20.03 -9.15 -11.26
C MET A 106 -20.59 -8.33 -12.41
N SER A 107 -19.74 -7.78 -13.27
CA SER A 107 -20.16 -7.10 -14.49
C SER A 107 -20.97 -8.00 -15.42
N LYS A 108 -20.55 -9.27 -15.61
CA LYS A 108 -21.30 -10.27 -16.38
C LYS A 108 -22.65 -10.63 -15.76
N LYS A 109 -22.83 -10.40 -14.45
CA LYS A 109 -24.10 -10.60 -13.72
C LYS A 109 -24.95 -9.34 -13.59
N GLY A 110 -24.58 -8.25 -14.27
CA GLY A 110 -25.25 -6.95 -14.17
C GLY A 110 -25.17 -6.31 -12.79
N TRP A 111 -24.12 -6.60 -12.02
CA TRP A 111 -23.90 -6.08 -10.67
C TRP A 111 -25.05 -6.43 -9.69
N VAL A 112 -25.62 -7.62 -9.85
CA VAL A 112 -26.68 -8.14 -8.99
C VAL A 112 -26.18 -9.31 -8.18
N GLN A 113 -26.42 -9.27 -6.87
CA GLN A 113 -26.17 -10.38 -5.96
C GLN A 113 -27.49 -10.73 -5.25
N LYS A 114 -28.09 -11.86 -5.62
CA LYS A 114 -29.39 -12.29 -5.05
C LYS A 114 -29.26 -12.63 -3.56
N GLY A 115 -30.17 -12.06 -2.74
CA GLY A 115 -30.35 -12.47 -1.35
C GLY A 115 -29.24 -12.09 -0.38
N LYS A 116 -28.34 -11.17 -0.77
CA LYS A 116 -27.26 -10.66 0.11
C LYS A 116 -27.04 -9.18 -0.15
N ASP A 117 -26.65 -8.47 0.92
CA ASP A 117 -26.11 -7.13 0.78
C ASP A 117 -24.87 -7.17 -0.11
N PHE A 118 -24.74 -6.16 -0.95
CA PHE A 118 -23.59 -5.96 -1.82
C PHE A 118 -22.88 -4.65 -1.42
N PRO A 119 -22.10 -4.69 -0.32
CA PRO A 119 -21.38 -3.52 0.13
C PRO A 119 -20.34 -3.08 -0.89
N ASN A 120 -20.16 -1.77 -1.03
CA ASN A 120 -19.20 -1.15 -1.97
C ASN A 120 -19.50 -1.38 -3.46
N ARG A 121 -20.70 -1.86 -3.82
CA ARG A 121 -21.07 -2.13 -5.21
C ARG A 121 -20.74 -0.96 -6.13
N GLU A 122 -21.10 0.24 -5.73
CA GLU A 122 -20.92 1.46 -6.53
C GLU A 122 -19.41 1.72 -6.80
N LEU A 123 -18.56 1.47 -5.83
CA LEU A 123 -17.11 1.63 -5.97
C LEU A 123 -16.49 0.51 -6.82
N GLU A 124 -16.94 -0.72 -6.60
CA GLU A 124 -16.47 -1.89 -7.37
C GLU A 124 -16.80 -1.74 -8.86
N GLU A 125 -18.00 -1.27 -9.16
CA GLU A 125 -18.45 -1.01 -10.53
C GLU A 125 -17.61 0.09 -11.19
N VAL A 126 -17.38 1.21 -10.49
CA VAL A 126 -16.55 2.33 -10.96
C VAL A 126 -15.12 1.85 -11.22
N ALA A 127 -14.49 1.16 -10.25
CA ALA A 127 -13.12 0.71 -10.35
C ALA A 127 -12.92 -0.28 -11.51
N TYR A 128 -13.80 -1.29 -11.61
CA TYR A 128 -13.71 -2.27 -12.67
C TYR A 128 -13.92 -1.66 -14.06
N ASN A 129 -14.94 -0.79 -14.23
CA ASN A 129 -15.23 -0.16 -15.51
C ASN A 129 -14.08 0.73 -15.97
N PHE A 130 -13.41 1.43 -15.05
CA PHE A 130 -12.22 2.20 -15.36
C PHE A 130 -11.09 1.28 -15.85
N VAL A 131 -10.75 0.26 -15.10
CA VAL A 131 -9.65 -0.67 -15.43
C VAL A 131 -9.92 -1.43 -16.72
N LYS A 132 -11.16 -1.86 -16.96
CA LYS A 132 -11.58 -2.53 -18.19
C LYS A 132 -11.34 -1.68 -19.45
N LYS A 133 -11.50 -0.38 -19.33
CA LYS A 133 -11.32 0.58 -20.44
C LYS A 133 -9.85 0.68 -20.88
N TYR A 134 -8.90 0.56 -19.94
CA TYR A 134 -7.49 0.85 -20.18
C TYR A 134 -6.60 -0.38 -19.99
N LYS A 135 -5.91 -0.83 -21.05
CA LYS A 135 -5.07 -2.04 -21.04
C LYS A 135 -3.66 -1.83 -20.48
N ASN A 136 -3.28 -0.59 -20.26
CA ASN A 136 -1.97 -0.18 -19.75
C ASN A 136 -1.92 -0.09 -18.22
N ILE A 137 -3.00 -0.50 -17.52
CA ILE A 137 -3.04 -0.61 -16.05
C ILE A 137 -2.81 -2.07 -15.66
N LYS A 138 -1.88 -2.28 -14.72
CA LYS A 138 -1.62 -3.58 -14.09
C LYS A 138 -1.64 -3.44 -12.58
N PHE A 139 -1.91 -4.55 -11.90
CA PHE A 139 -1.91 -4.63 -10.45
C PHE A 139 -0.89 -5.66 -9.98
N GLN A 140 -0.24 -5.35 -8.86
CA GLN A 140 0.60 -6.30 -8.16
C GLN A 140 0.23 -6.30 -6.69
N HIS A 141 -0.14 -7.49 -6.18
CA HIS A 141 -0.32 -7.69 -4.76
C HIS A 141 1.04 -7.75 -4.07
N ILE A 142 1.20 -7.01 -2.99
CA ILE A 142 2.39 -7.02 -2.14
C ILE A 142 1.99 -7.45 -0.73
N ARG A 143 2.96 -7.91 0.06
CA ARG A 143 2.68 -8.27 1.45
C ARG A 143 2.80 -7.06 2.34
N ALA A 144 1.80 -6.84 3.19
CA ALA A 144 1.84 -5.82 4.22
C ALA A 144 2.96 -6.08 5.24
N HIS A 145 3.55 -5.01 5.76
CA HIS A 145 4.40 -5.00 6.96
C HIS A 145 5.51 -6.06 6.98
N THR A 146 6.16 -6.32 5.85
CA THR A 146 7.23 -7.32 5.73
C THR A 146 8.48 -6.94 6.52
N GLY A 147 8.67 -5.64 6.78
CA GLY A 147 9.91 -5.12 7.38
C GLY A 147 11.13 -5.21 6.47
N LEU A 148 10.93 -5.55 5.19
CA LEU A 148 11.98 -5.56 4.19
C LEU A 148 12.28 -4.14 3.72
N GLU A 149 13.51 -3.93 3.27
CA GLU A 149 13.99 -2.63 2.75
C GLU A 149 14.02 -2.60 1.20
N ASP A 150 13.19 -3.44 0.56
CA ASP A 150 13.00 -3.38 -0.88
C ASP A 150 12.01 -2.25 -1.25
N GLU A 151 12.10 -1.80 -2.51
CA GLU A 151 11.32 -0.68 -3.04
C GLU A 151 9.81 -0.83 -2.78
N HIS A 152 9.27 -2.05 -2.97
CA HIS A 152 7.83 -2.27 -2.86
C HIS A 152 7.35 -2.31 -1.41
N SER A 153 8.14 -2.87 -0.51
CA SER A 153 7.87 -2.84 0.93
C SER A 153 7.91 -1.41 1.46
N ILE A 154 8.90 -0.60 1.04
CA ILE A 154 9.01 0.81 1.41
C ILE A 154 7.81 1.59 0.87
N GLY A 155 7.45 1.41 -0.41
CA GLY A 155 6.31 2.08 -1.02
C GLY A 155 4.99 1.79 -0.31
N ASN A 156 4.75 0.51 0.04
CA ASN A 156 3.56 0.13 0.81
C ASN A 156 3.53 0.77 2.19
N ASP A 157 4.66 0.79 2.89
CA ASP A 157 4.74 1.41 4.21
C ASP A 157 4.48 2.92 4.18
N HIS A 158 4.84 3.60 3.08
CA HIS A 158 4.51 5.01 2.90
C HIS A 158 3.01 5.20 2.65
N ALA A 159 2.38 4.35 1.82
CA ALA A 159 0.95 4.39 1.59
C ALA A 159 0.15 4.12 2.89
N ASP A 160 0.54 3.08 3.67
CA ASP A 160 -0.03 2.79 5.00
C ASP A 160 0.09 3.98 5.95
N ARG A 161 1.27 4.62 5.99
CA ARG A 161 1.46 5.82 6.82
C ARG A 161 0.51 6.95 6.42
N LEU A 162 0.36 7.21 5.12
CA LEU A 162 -0.55 8.24 4.62
C LEU A 162 -2.01 7.90 4.94
N ALA A 163 -2.42 6.62 4.82
CA ALA A 163 -3.74 6.16 5.19
C ALA A 163 -4.04 6.36 6.69
N ASN A 164 -3.08 6.03 7.55
CA ASN A 164 -3.18 6.24 9.00
C ASN A 164 -3.22 7.74 9.37
N LEU A 165 -2.44 8.57 8.70
CA LEU A 165 -2.44 10.02 8.89
C LEU A 165 -3.82 10.63 8.57
N ALA A 166 -4.50 10.12 7.53
CA ALA A 166 -5.84 10.56 7.12
C ALA A 166 -6.92 10.43 8.20
N ILE A 167 -6.71 9.52 9.15
CA ILE A 167 -7.63 9.26 10.27
C ILE A 167 -7.12 9.77 11.62
N GLY A 168 -6.07 10.62 11.60
CA GLY A 168 -5.47 11.22 12.79
C GLY A 168 -4.57 10.29 13.61
N VAL A 169 -4.12 9.17 13.03
CA VAL A 169 -3.14 8.27 13.63
C VAL A 169 -1.74 8.69 13.17
N GLU A 170 -1.01 9.40 14.02
CA GLU A 170 0.31 9.95 13.69
C GLU A 170 1.41 8.91 13.45
N SER A 171 1.20 7.68 13.89
CA SER A 171 2.13 6.58 13.67
C SER A 171 1.40 5.27 13.43
N CYS A 172 1.69 4.60 12.31
CA CYS A 172 1.26 3.22 12.12
C CYS A 172 1.71 2.37 13.31
N PRO A 173 0.82 1.58 13.95
CA PRO A 173 1.19 0.68 15.05
C PRO A 173 2.35 -0.25 14.70
N TYR A 174 2.52 -0.57 13.43
CA TYR A 174 3.57 -1.45 12.88
C TYR A 174 4.90 -0.74 12.65
N GLN A 175 4.94 0.59 12.51
CA GLN A 175 6.21 1.37 12.50
C GLN A 175 6.99 1.27 13.81
N ARG A 176 6.34 0.85 14.91
CA ARG A 176 7.05 0.55 16.17
C ARG A 176 8.13 -0.53 16.01
N ILE A 177 8.06 -1.31 14.94
CA ILE A 177 9.02 -2.39 14.66
C ILE A 177 10.24 -1.87 13.85
N LYS A 178 10.09 -0.83 13.06
CA LYS A 178 11.15 -0.31 12.16
C LYS A 178 12.25 0.47 12.86
N ASN A 179 11.96 1.11 13.97
CA ASN A 179 12.97 1.84 14.73
C ASN A 179 13.60 0.97 15.81
N LYS A 180 14.07 -0.23 15.44
CA LYS A 180 14.87 -1.06 16.32
C LYS A 180 16.29 -0.46 16.41
N ILE A 181 16.71 -0.14 17.60
CA ILE A 181 18.11 0.19 17.87
C ILE A 181 18.78 -1.10 18.26
N TYR A 182 19.61 -1.64 17.37
CA TYR A 182 20.32 -2.88 17.62
C TYR A 182 21.49 -2.65 18.56
N LEU A 183 21.74 -3.65 19.40
CA LEU A 183 22.76 -3.63 20.43
C LEU A 183 23.66 -4.83 20.29
N ASN A 184 24.93 -4.67 20.60
CA ASN A 184 25.93 -5.73 20.65
C ASN A 184 26.05 -6.25 22.08
N VAL A 185 25.01 -6.95 22.57
CA VAL A 185 24.96 -7.47 23.94
C VAL A 185 25.71 -8.80 24.01
N PRO A 186 26.77 -8.91 24.85
CA PRO A 186 27.44 -10.15 25.13
C PRO A 186 26.49 -11.19 25.71
N TYR A 187 26.78 -12.48 25.50
CA TYR A 187 25.89 -13.58 25.91
C TYR A 187 25.69 -13.63 27.43
N ASP A 188 26.69 -13.33 28.20
CA ASP A 188 26.70 -13.28 29.67
C ASP A 188 25.91 -12.09 30.23
N GLU A 189 25.72 -11.02 29.44
CA GLU A 189 24.97 -9.82 29.85
C GLU A 189 23.50 -9.82 29.33
N LYS A 190 23.08 -10.86 28.66
CA LYS A 190 21.75 -10.96 28.03
C LYS A 190 20.58 -10.75 28.99
N ASP A 191 20.71 -11.24 30.22
CA ASP A 191 19.61 -11.18 31.19
C ASP A 191 19.46 -9.77 31.78
N GLU A 192 20.56 -9.04 31.96
CA GLU A 192 20.54 -7.63 32.30
C GLU A 192 19.92 -6.80 31.17
N ALA A 193 20.31 -7.03 29.92
CA ALA A 193 19.73 -6.36 28.79
C ALA A 193 18.19 -6.60 28.68
N LYS A 194 17.72 -7.81 28.97
CA LYS A 194 16.28 -8.12 29.03
C LYS A 194 15.56 -7.33 30.13
N GLN A 195 16.13 -7.26 31.34
CA GLN A 195 15.57 -6.50 32.45
C GLN A 195 15.45 -5.01 32.08
N MET A 196 16.38 -4.49 31.31
CA MET A 196 16.35 -3.14 30.76
C MET A 196 15.44 -2.99 29.54
N GLY A 197 14.69 -4.03 29.13
CA GLY A 197 13.69 -4.01 28.08
C GLY A 197 14.21 -4.32 26.67
N ALA A 198 15.42 -4.87 26.54
CA ALA A 198 15.89 -5.39 25.26
C ALA A 198 15.12 -6.64 24.83
N LYS A 199 14.94 -6.77 23.53
CA LYS A 199 14.29 -7.92 22.89
C LYS A 199 15.23 -8.58 21.86
N TRP A 200 15.10 -9.88 21.72
CA TRP A 200 15.89 -10.62 20.73
C TRP A 200 15.20 -10.64 19.37
N ASP A 201 15.90 -10.21 18.34
CA ASP A 201 15.45 -10.33 16.95
C ASP A 201 16.00 -11.64 16.36
N LYS A 202 15.10 -12.61 16.16
CA LYS A 202 15.47 -13.94 15.63
C LYS A 202 16.00 -13.89 14.20
N SER A 203 15.51 -12.94 13.40
CA SER A 203 15.89 -12.80 11.98
C SER A 203 17.28 -12.20 11.82
N LYS A 204 17.59 -11.18 12.60
CA LYS A 204 18.88 -10.49 12.60
C LYS A 204 19.91 -11.12 13.57
N LYS A 205 19.46 -12.08 14.43
CA LYS A 205 20.26 -12.68 15.51
C LYS A 205 20.95 -11.63 16.38
N ARG A 206 20.21 -10.59 16.77
CA ARG A 206 20.71 -9.44 17.55
C ARG A 206 19.70 -8.99 18.58
N TRP A 207 20.21 -8.40 19.67
CA TRP A 207 19.42 -7.69 20.63
C TRP A 207 19.01 -6.32 20.07
N TYR A 208 17.81 -5.85 20.43
CA TYR A 208 17.36 -4.51 20.08
C TYR A 208 16.50 -3.90 21.17
N ILE A 209 16.45 -2.58 21.20
CA ILE A 209 15.52 -1.79 21.99
C ILE A 209 14.69 -0.89 21.09
N GLN A 210 13.55 -0.45 21.60
CA GLN A 210 12.77 0.59 20.92
C GLN A 210 13.34 1.99 21.25
N PRO A 211 13.21 2.99 20.35
CA PRO A 211 13.68 4.36 20.58
C PRO A 211 13.16 5.02 21.86
N LYS A 212 11.97 4.60 22.31
CA LYS A 212 11.31 5.08 23.54
C LYS A 212 11.74 4.34 24.81
N ASN A 213 12.70 3.42 24.73
CA ASN A 213 13.19 2.72 25.91
C ASN A 213 13.83 3.72 26.88
N ILE A 214 13.39 3.69 28.15
CA ILE A 214 13.87 4.63 29.19
C ILE A 214 15.36 4.49 29.49
N TYR A 215 15.92 3.30 29.27
CA TYR A 215 17.34 3.00 29.44
C TYR A 215 18.16 3.17 28.16
N LYS A 216 17.57 3.77 27.10
CA LYS A 216 18.20 3.89 25.77
C LYS A 216 19.64 4.44 25.85
N VAL A 217 19.82 5.58 26.52
CA VAL A 217 21.13 6.25 26.59
C VAL A 217 22.16 5.34 27.26
N GLN A 218 21.79 4.72 28.37
CA GLN A 218 22.65 3.81 29.11
C GLN A 218 23.01 2.56 28.29
N MET A 219 22.03 1.95 27.64
CA MET A 219 22.23 0.75 26.83
C MET A 219 23.03 1.03 25.56
N MET A 220 22.84 2.18 24.94
CA MET A 220 23.66 2.59 23.79
C MET A 220 25.11 2.91 24.18
N GLY A 221 25.33 3.52 25.33
CA GLY A 221 26.69 3.76 25.83
C GLY A 221 27.44 2.47 26.17
N ARG A 222 26.73 1.39 26.56
CA ARG A 222 27.34 0.13 26.92
C ARG A 222 27.42 -0.88 25.78
N TRP A 223 26.38 -0.97 24.96
CA TRP A 223 26.22 -2.01 23.92
C TRP A 223 25.86 -1.41 22.54
N GLY A 224 25.99 -0.11 22.36
CA GLY A 224 25.73 0.53 21.07
C GLY A 224 26.63 -0.02 19.97
N LEU A 225 26.14 -0.06 18.76
CA LEU A 225 26.96 -0.30 17.58
C LEU A 225 27.63 1.03 17.21
N GLU A 226 28.93 0.99 16.95
CA GLU A 226 29.68 2.09 16.37
C GLU A 226 29.22 2.40 14.95
#